data_dc86198fbb5ead14fa5e17c85845b2a7
#
_entry.id   dc86198fbb5ead14fa5e17c85845b2a7
#
_cell.length_a   1.000
_cell.length_b   1.000
_cell.length_c   1.000
_cell.angle_alpha   90.00
_cell.angle_beta   90.00
_cell.angle_gamma   90.00
#
_symmetry.space_group_name_H-M   'P 1'
#
loop_
_entity.id
_entity.type
_entity.pdbx_description
1 polymer ?
#
loop_
_entity_poly.entity_id
_entity_poly.type
_entity_poly.pdbx_seq_one_letter_code
_entity_poly.pdbx_strand_id
1 'polypeptide(L)'
;MFETSLRRTGVLLALSLTLSVTAHASETERLAERLEVRGQSMPVESVRETPLEGFFEVLLENGETFYSDADGEYFLVGDLYENGEQGLVNLSERTRNGERAERLAEVPEEERVVYRDTTETQAEVVVFTDTTCPYCRQFHEEVPRLNELGIEVHYLAFPRTGMNAKGARLLEQVWCADNPAVAMTAAKRGESLENGTDCDNPVEAQYHLGQALGVKGTPAIVLPDGRLVPGYVPAERLAGMLGLND
;
A
#
# COMPACT_ATOMS: atom_id res chain seq x y z
N MET A 1 90.18 11.71 -0.61
CA MET A 1 89.05 12.26 0.16
C MET A 1 87.78 11.81 -0.50
N PHE A 2 87.21 10.72 -0.04
CA PHE A 2 85.95 10.17 -0.56
C PHE A 2 84.99 10.04 0.62
N GLU A 3 83.93 10.86 0.61
CA GLU A 3 82.82 10.75 1.55
C GLU A 3 81.78 9.82 0.97
N THR A 4 81.50 8.75 1.67
CA THR A 4 80.44 7.79 1.38
C THR A 4 79.18 8.18 2.15
N SER A 5 78.18 8.65 1.42
CA SER A 5 76.84 8.94 1.94
C SER A 5 76.01 7.69 2.06
N LEU A 6 75.61 7.33 3.29
CA LEU A 6 74.81 6.16 3.64
C LEU A 6 73.33 6.57 3.57
N ARG A 7 72.60 6.11 2.52
CA ARG A 7 71.16 6.30 2.41
C ARG A 7 70.44 5.22 3.27
N ARG A 8 69.81 5.68 4.32
CA ARG A 8 68.85 4.84 5.12
C ARG A 8 67.50 4.81 4.42
N THR A 9 67.15 3.64 3.89
CA THR A 9 65.81 3.35 3.34
C THR A 9 64.92 2.93 4.49
N GLY A 10 64.03 3.81 4.95
CA GLY A 10 63.01 3.48 5.94
C GLY A 10 61.84 2.76 5.26
N VAL A 11 61.62 1.52 5.58
CA VAL A 11 60.41 0.75 5.19
C VAL A 11 59.28 1.11 6.15
N LEU A 12 58.32 1.88 5.67
CA LEU A 12 57.05 2.14 6.40
C LEU A 12 56.14 0.92 6.21
N LEU A 13 55.99 0.11 7.24
CA LEU A 13 55.02 -0.97 7.30
C LEU A 13 53.64 -0.34 7.59
N ALA A 14 52.82 -0.17 6.60
CA ALA A 14 51.42 0.26 6.76
C ALA A 14 50.59 -0.93 7.29
N LEU A 15 50.25 -0.89 8.57
CA LEU A 15 49.40 -1.87 9.22
C LEU A 15 47.93 -1.48 8.87
N SER A 16 47.39 -2.10 7.82
CA SER A 16 45.97 -1.96 7.46
C SER A 16 45.11 -2.75 8.46
N LEU A 17 44.51 -2.01 9.39
CA LEU A 17 43.51 -2.52 10.32
C LEU A 17 42.18 -2.70 9.53
N THR A 18 41.92 -3.89 9.05
CA THR A 18 40.59 -4.24 8.50
C THR A 18 39.60 -4.38 9.65
N LEU A 19 38.78 -3.34 9.91
CA LEU A 19 37.61 -3.48 10.75
C LEU A 19 36.62 -4.43 10.03
N SER A 20 36.56 -5.67 10.49
CA SER A 20 35.49 -6.59 10.16
C SER A 20 34.25 -6.11 10.90
N VAL A 21 33.36 -5.37 10.19
CA VAL A 21 31.99 -5.09 10.66
C VAL A 21 31.26 -6.42 10.55
N THR A 22 31.14 -7.16 11.62
CA THR A 22 30.19 -8.26 11.73
C THR A 22 28.79 -7.61 11.79
N ALA A 23 28.07 -7.61 10.68
CA ALA A 23 26.66 -7.29 10.66
C ALA A 23 25.97 -8.36 11.53
N HIS A 24 25.55 -7.98 12.73
CA HIS A 24 24.64 -8.81 13.52
C HIS A 24 23.23 -8.55 12.95
N ALA A 25 22.56 -9.61 12.52
CA ALA A 25 21.15 -9.52 12.14
C ALA A 25 20.36 -8.92 13.30
N SER A 26 19.46 -7.99 12.99
CA SER A 26 18.58 -7.39 14.00
C SER A 26 17.69 -8.47 14.62
N GLU A 27 17.08 -8.18 15.75
CA GLU A 27 16.16 -9.12 16.42
C GLU A 27 14.95 -9.41 15.50
N THR A 28 14.48 -8.41 14.79
CA THR A 28 13.39 -8.51 13.80
C THR A 28 13.76 -9.41 12.62
N GLU A 29 14.97 -9.31 12.07
CA GLU A 29 15.45 -10.18 11.00
C GLU A 29 15.55 -11.64 11.46
N ARG A 30 16.08 -11.88 12.66
CA ARG A 30 16.17 -13.23 13.23
C ARG A 30 14.81 -13.85 13.49
N LEU A 31 13.84 -13.05 13.95
CA LEU A 31 12.46 -13.52 14.14
C LEU A 31 11.83 -13.87 12.81
N ALA A 32 11.95 -13.03 11.79
CA ALA A 32 11.40 -13.30 10.46
C ALA A 32 11.87 -14.65 9.88
N GLU A 33 13.15 -14.98 10.08
CA GLU A 33 13.74 -16.26 9.63
C GLU A 33 13.26 -17.47 10.42
N ARG A 34 12.81 -17.28 11.69
CA ARG A 34 12.37 -18.38 12.59
C ARG A 34 10.89 -18.70 12.46
N LEU A 35 10.10 -17.75 11.96
CA LEU A 35 8.64 -17.93 11.91
C LEU A 35 8.27 -19.07 10.96
N GLU A 36 7.81 -20.15 11.55
CA GLU A 36 7.34 -21.32 10.82
C GLU A 36 6.10 -21.94 11.48
N VAL A 37 5.25 -22.54 10.68
CA VAL A 37 4.10 -23.31 11.15
C VAL A 37 4.18 -24.72 10.58
N ARG A 38 4.26 -25.73 11.45
CA ARG A 38 4.39 -27.15 11.06
C ARG A 38 5.58 -27.44 10.15
N GLY A 39 6.71 -26.75 10.37
CA GLY A 39 7.94 -26.91 9.57
C GLY A 39 7.89 -26.24 8.20
N GLN A 40 6.94 -25.33 7.97
CA GLN A 40 6.87 -24.48 6.78
C GLN A 40 7.08 -23.02 7.19
N SER A 41 8.05 -22.36 6.57
CA SER A 41 8.31 -20.93 6.79
C SER A 41 7.08 -20.11 6.41
N MET A 42 6.77 -19.12 7.24
CA MET A 42 5.71 -18.16 6.96
C MET A 42 6.16 -17.15 5.91
N PRO A 43 5.29 -16.69 5.01
CA PRO A 43 5.61 -15.64 4.04
C PRO A 43 5.60 -14.28 4.74
N VAL A 44 6.67 -13.98 5.50
CA VAL A 44 6.81 -12.74 6.26
C VAL A 44 7.27 -11.62 5.33
N GLU A 45 6.50 -10.54 5.25
CA GLU A 45 6.86 -9.31 4.55
C GLU A 45 7.73 -8.40 5.44
N SER A 46 7.32 -8.21 6.70
CA SER A 46 8.07 -7.40 7.66
C SER A 46 7.82 -7.79 9.11
N VAL A 47 8.81 -7.47 9.98
CA VAL A 47 8.70 -7.58 11.43
C VAL A 47 9.07 -6.24 12.05
N ARG A 48 8.27 -5.74 12.99
CA ARG A 48 8.46 -4.46 13.67
C ARG A 48 8.38 -4.60 15.17
N GLU A 49 9.14 -3.77 15.87
CA GLU A 49 9.01 -3.62 17.32
C GLU A 49 7.65 -3.01 17.67
N THR A 50 7.12 -3.37 18.82
CA THR A 50 5.89 -2.78 19.38
C THR A 50 6.17 -2.12 20.73
N PRO A 51 5.31 -1.21 21.21
CA PRO A 51 5.39 -0.71 22.58
C PRO A 51 5.14 -1.79 23.65
N LEU A 52 4.62 -2.96 23.26
CA LEU A 52 4.45 -4.11 24.16
C LEU A 52 5.77 -4.86 24.24
N GLU A 53 6.49 -4.70 25.37
CA GLU A 53 7.81 -5.29 25.59
C GLU A 53 7.80 -6.81 25.33
N GLY A 54 8.76 -7.26 24.54
CA GLY A 54 8.94 -8.67 24.16
C GLY A 54 8.00 -9.17 23.05
N PHE A 55 7.16 -8.29 22.46
CA PHE A 55 6.31 -8.65 21.33
C PHE A 55 6.62 -7.80 20.09
N PHE A 56 6.59 -8.45 18.96
CA PHE A 56 6.82 -7.89 17.63
C PHE A 56 5.57 -7.99 16.77
N GLU A 57 5.29 -6.98 15.99
CA GLU A 57 4.27 -7.02 14.95
C GLU A 57 4.85 -7.70 13.70
N VAL A 58 4.17 -8.71 13.20
CA VAL A 58 4.54 -9.47 12.01
C VAL A 58 3.49 -9.22 10.94
N LEU A 59 3.92 -8.70 9.79
CA LEU A 59 3.12 -8.55 8.58
C LEU A 59 3.47 -9.68 7.62
N LEU A 60 2.46 -10.36 7.10
CA LEU A 60 2.60 -11.37 6.05
C LEU A 60 2.37 -10.76 4.66
N GLU A 61 2.95 -11.37 3.62
CA GLU A 61 2.79 -10.96 2.21
C GLU A 61 1.32 -10.85 1.74
N ASN A 62 0.41 -11.59 2.40
CA ASN A 62 -1.03 -11.50 2.12
C ASN A 62 -1.74 -10.34 2.83
N GLY A 63 -1.00 -9.49 3.57
CA GLY A 63 -1.49 -8.36 4.34
C GLY A 63 -2.09 -8.70 5.71
N GLU A 64 -2.02 -9.97 6.13
CA GLU A 64 -2.43 -10.36 7.49
C GLU A 64 -1.36 -9.97 8.51
N THR A 65 -1.81 -9.48 9.67
CA THR A 65 -0.94 -9.04 10.77
C THR A 65 -1.23 -9.87 12.02
N PHE A 66 -0.17 -10.26 12.73
CA PHE A 66 -0.24 -10.84 14.06
C PHE A 66 0.95 -10.38 14.90
N TYR A 67 0.98 -10.74 16.19
CA TYR A 67 2.08 -10.43 17.10
C TYR A 67 2.76 -11.70 17.54
N SER A 68 4.09 -11.67 17.65
CA SER A 68 4.90 -12.80 18.10
C SER A 68 5.87 -12.35 19.18
N ASP A 69 6.21 -13.25 20.09
CA ASP A 69 7.38 -13.07 20.95
C ASP A 69 8.69 -13.20 20.15
N ALA A 70 9.81 -12.85 20.75
CA ALA A 70 11.13 -12.84 20.08
C ALA A 70 11.58 -14.22 19.60
N ASP A 71 11.08 -15.30 20.22
CA ASP A 71 11.45 -16.67 19.89
C ASP A 71 10.51 -17.32 18.84
N GLY A 72 9.39 -16.69 18.51
CA GLY A 72 8.40 -17.22 17.57
C GLY A 72 7.56 -18.38 18.15
N GLU A 73 7.50 -18.48 19.48
CA GLU A 73 6.78 -19.56 20.16
C GLU A 73 5.30 -19.23 20.44
N TYR A 74 4.98 -17.94 20.67
CA TYR A 74 3.65 -17.49 21.01
C TYR A 74 3.14 -16.46 20.02
N PHE A 75 1.91 -16.66 19.54
CA PHE A 75 1.25 -15.77 18.59
C PHE A 75 -0.01 -15.17 19.21
N LEU A 76 -0.15 -13.83 19.07
CA LEU A 76 -1.38 -13.11 19.39
C LEU A 76 -2.01 -12.61 18.09
N VAL A 77 -3.25 -12.98 17.82
CA VAL A 77 -3.99 -12.56 16.63
C VAL A 77 -5.06 -11.56 17.05
N GLY A 78 -5.00 -10.36 16.48
CA GLY A 78 -5.92 -9.27 16.79
C GLY A 78 -5.25 -7.91 16.65
N ASP A 79 -5.92 -6.86 17.15
CA ASP A 79 -5.39 -5.50 17.13
C ASP A 79 -4.80 -5.10 18.49
N LEU A 80 -3.67 -4.41 18.45
CA LEU A 80 -3.03 -3.79 19.62
C LEU A 80 -3.58 -2.37 19.81
N TYR A 81 -4.07 -2.09 21.01
CA TYR A 81 -4.55 -0.78 21.40
C TYR A 81 -3.70 -0.18 22.52
N GLU A 82 -3.36 1.08 22.35
CA GLU A 82 -2.81 1.89 23.43
C GLU A 82 -3.96 2.61 24.17
N ASN A 83 -4.00 2.48 25.50
CA ASN A 83 -4.93 3.24 26.34
C ASN A 83 -4.21 4.50 26.88
N GLY A 84 -4.20 5.54 26.04
CA GLY A 84 -3.56 6.81 26.34
C GLY A 84 -4.51 7.84 26.95
N GLU A 85 -3.98 9.03 27.27
CA GLU A 85 -4.76 10.16 27.83
C GLU A 85 -5.92 10.62 26.93
N GLN A 86 -5.79 10.44 25.62
CA GLN A 86 -6.81 10.82 24.62
C GLN A 86 -7.77 9.67 24.28
N GLY A 87 -7.70 8.55 25.00
CA GLY A 87 -8.51 7.35 24.80
C GLY A 87 -7.76 6.22 24.11
N LEU A 88 -8.52 5.26 23.58
CA LEU A 88 -7.96 4.08 22.90
C LEU A 88 -7.49 4.42 21.49
N VAL A 89 -6.21 4.17 21.22
CA VAL A 89 -5.59 4.30 19.90
C VAL A 89 -5.29 2.90 19.36
N ASN A 90 -5.84 2.57 18.20
CA ASN A 90 -5.52 1.31 17.51
C ASN A 90 -4.14 1.44 16.82
N LEU A 91 -3.12 0.85 17.42
CA LEU A 91 -1.74 0.89 16.91
C LEU A 91 -1.60 0.05 15.64
N SER A 92 -2.22 -1.12 15.58
CA SER A 92 -2.22 -1.98 14.41
C SER A 92 -2.82 -1.28 13.19
N GLU A 93 -3.95 -0.57 13.37
CA GLU A 93 -4.57 0.18 12.27
C GLU A 93 -3.70 1.37 11.83
N ARG A 94 -3.02 2.02 12.77
CA ARG A 94 -2.08 3.11 12.44
C ARG A 94 -0.92 2.60 11.59
N THR A 95 -0.36 1.42 11.91
CA THR A 95 0.68 0.79 11.10
C THR A 95 0.16 0.45 9.71
N ARG A 96 -1.00 -0.23 9.63
CA ARG A 96 -1.64 -0.56 8.34
C ARG A 96 -1.94 0.66 7.48
N ASN A 97 -2.33 1.79 8.10
CA ASN A 97 -2.57 3.05 7.38
C ASN A 97 -1.28 3.60 6.77
N GLY A 98 -0.17 3.61 7.53
CA GLY A 98 1.14 4.02 7.01
C GLY A 98 1.56 3.18 5.81
N GLU A 99 1.46 1.86 5.91
CA GLU A 99 1.78 0.93 4.81
C GLU A 99 0.90 1.14 3.57
N ARG A 100 -0.41 1.35 3.76
CA ARG A 100 -1.30 1.65 2.63
C ARG A 100 -0.89 2.92 1.91
N ALA A 101 -0.59 3.99 2.66
CA ALA A 101 -0.16 5.25 2.08
C ALA A 101 1.15 5.09 1.29
N GLU A 102 2.15 4.42 1.86
CA GLU A 102 3.44 4.16 1.22
C GLU A 102 3.28 3.32 -0.06
N ARG A 103 2.62 2.18 0.00
CA ARG A 103 2.44 1.28 -1.15
C ARG A 103 1.57 1.90 -2.26
N LEU A 104 0.59 2.73 -1.91
CA LEU A 104 -0.20 3.44 -2.90
C LEU A 104 0.57 4.60 -3.55
N ALA A 105 1.51 5.22 -2.85
CA ALA A 105 2.39 6.23 -3.44
C ALA A 105 3.36 5.65 -4.48
N GLU A 106 3.67 4.35 -4.41
CA GLU A 106 4.51 3.65 -5.40
C GLU A 106 3.78 3.34 -6.71
N VAL A 107 2.42 3.37 -6.73
CA VAL A 107 1.66 3.13 -7.97
C VAL A 107 1.75 4.35 -8.87
N PRO A 108 2.29 4.25 -10.10
CA PRO A 108 2.39 5.38 -11.02
C PRO A 108 1.03 5.97 -11.38
N GLU A 109 0.97 7.28 -11.63
CA GLU A 109 -0.30 7.94 -11.99
C GLU A 109 -0.85 7.39 -13.32
N GLU A 110 0.02 7.08 -14.27
CA GLU A 110 -0.34 6.51 -15.57
C GLU A 110 -1.02 5.14 -15.48
N GLU A 111 -0.85 4.44 -14.36
CA GLU A 111 -1.57 3.18 -14.09
C GLU A 111 -2.93 3.39 -13.42
N ARG A 112 -3.28 4.63 -13.06
CA ARG A 112 -4.54 4.99 -12.41
C ARG A 112 -5.54 5.55 -13.40
N VAL A 113 -6.82 5.39 -13.14
CA VAL A 113 -7.86 6.14 -13.87
C VAL A 113 -8.24 7.36 -13.04
N VAL A 114 -7.76 8.53 -13.48
CA VAL A 114 -7.80 9.77 -12.70
C VAL A 114 -8.96 10.67 -13.15
N TYR A 115 -9.69 11.19 -12.17
CA TYR A 115 -10.70 12.21 -12.30
C TYR A 115 -10.30 13.44 -11.48
N ARG A 116 -10.01 14.52 -12.19
CA ARG A 116 -9.67 15.82 -11.60
C ARG A 116 -10.39 16.93 -12.34
N ASP A 117 -10.61 18.05 -11.67
CA ASP A 117 -11.08 19.30 -12.28
C ASP A 117 -9.89 20.24 -12.53
N THR A 118 -10.21 21.38 -13.13
CA THR A 118 -9.26 22.50 -13.32
C THR A 118 -9.07 23.35 -12.07
N THR A 119 -9.83 23.08 -11.00
CA THR A 119 -9.69 23.72 -9.68
C THR A 119 -8.43 23.24 -8.98
N GLU A 120 -7.92 24.03 -8.02
CA GLU A 120 -6.79 23.63 -7.21
C GLU A 120 -7.13 22.38 -6.39
N THR A 121 -6.31 21.34 -6.55
CA THR A 121 -6.44 20.09 -5.80
C THR A 121 -6.10 20.32 -4.33
N GLN A 122 -7.03 19.99 -3.45
CA GLN A 122 -6.86 20.08 -2.00
C GLN A 122 -6.55 18.70 -1.37
N ALA A 123 -7.07 17.63 -1.98
CA ALA A 123 -6.82 16.27 -1.56
C ALA A 123 -6.95 15.28 -2.72
N GLU A 124 -6.26 14.15 -2.59
CA GLU A 124 -6.39 12.99 -3.48
C GLU A 124 -6.98 11.83 -2.68
N VAL A 125 -7.88 11.06 -3.27
CA VAL A 125 -8.34 9.79 -2.71
C VAL A 125 -8.14 8.67 -3.72
N VAL A 126 -7.60 7.54 -3.25
CA VAL A 126 -7.47 6.33 -4.06
C VAL A 126 -8.68 5.44 -3.82
N VAL A 127 -9.31 4.96 -4.89
CA VAL A 127 -10.56 4.19 -4.80
C VAL A 127 -10.43 2.88 -5.56
N PHE A 128 -10.39 1.79 -4.82
CA PHE A 128 -10.52 0.45 -5.41
C PHE A 128 -11.94 0.22 -5.90
N THR A 129 -12.08 -0.08 -7.18
CA THR A 129 -13.38 -0.07 -7.86
C THR A 129 -13.64 -1.28 -8.74
N ASP A 130 -14.93 -1.58 -8.93
CA ASP A 130 -15.43 -2.60 -9.86
C ASP A 130 -16.60 -1.99 -10.66
N THR A 131 -16.54 -2.05 -12.00
CA THR A 131 -17.57 -1.49 -12.88
C THR A 131 -18.91 -2.19 -12.75
N THR A 132 -18.95 -3.43 -12.26
CA THR A 132 -20.18 -4.21 -12.03
C THR A 132 -20.80 -3.95 -10.66
N CYS A 133 -20.12 -3.23 -9.75
CA CYS A 133 -20.58 -2.94 -8.40
C CYS A 133 -21.61 -1.78 -8.39
N PRO A 134 -22.83 -1.97 -7.87
CA PRO A 134 -23.82 -0.89 -7.78
C PRO A 134 -23.32 0.31 -6.96
N TYR A 135 -22.70 0.06 -5.80
CA TYR A 135 -22.17 1.13 -4.94
C TYR A 135 -20.98 1.86 -5.56
N CYS A 136 -20.17 1.19 -6.41
CA CYS A 136 -19.14 1.87 -7.19
C CYS A 136 -19.71 2.79 -8.25
N ARG A 137 -20.84 2.42 -8.85
CA ARG A 137 -21.57 3.30 -9.78
C ARG A 137 -22.14 4.51 -9.07
N GLN A 138 -22.76 4.30 -7.90
CA GLN A 138 -23.26 5.37 -7.06
C GLN A 138 -22.14 6.32 -6.61
N PHE A 139 -20.98 5.79 -6.18
CA PHE A 139 -19.81 6.61 -5.85
C PHE A 139 -19.32 7.41 -7.06
N HIS A 140 -19.35 6.82 -8.24
CA HIS A 140 -18.92 7.50 -9.46
C HIS A 140 -19.81 8.69 -9.85
N GLU A 141 -21.09 8.65 -9.49
CA GLU A 141 -22.01 9.78 -9.66
C GLU A 141 -21.63 10.98 -8.78
N GLU A 142 -20.92 10.77 -7.69
CA GLU A 142 -20.39 11.81 -6.80
C GLU A 142 -19.09 12.46 -7.32
N VAL A 143 -18.39 11.85 -8.29
CA VAL A 143 -17.07 12.32 -8.75
C VAL A 143 -17.07 13.78 -9.21
N PRO A 144 -18.07 14.27 -10.00
CA PRO A 144 -18.12 15.68 -10.35
C PRO A 144 -18.17 16.59 -9.12
N ARG A 145 -18.98 16.20 -8.12
CA ARG A 145 -19.10 16.95 -6.86
C ARG A 145 -17.83 16.90 -6.02
N LEU A 146 -17.13 15.75 -5.97
CA LEU A 146 -15.83 15.62 -5.32
C LEU A 146 -14.81 16.56 -5.97
N ASN A 147 -14.76 16.60 -7.29
CA ASN A 147 -13.85 17.48 -8.02
C ASN A 147 -14.17 18.97 -7.76
N GLU A 148 -15.45 19.38 -7.70
CA GLU A 148 -15.84 20.74 -7.30
C GLU A 148 -15.35 21.10 -5.87
N LEU A 149 -15.26 20.11 -4.99
CA LEU A 149 -14.72 20.26 -3.62
C LEU A 149 -13.19 20.17 -3.56
N GLY A 150 -12.50 20.13 -4.70
CA GLY A 150 -11.05 20.03 -4.79
C GLY A 150 -10.50 18.64 -4.47
N ILE A 151 -11.32 17.59 -4.54
CA ILE A 151 -10.91 16.22 -4.28
C ILE A 151 -10.71 15.47 -5.59
N GLU A 152 -9.48 15.06 -5.89
CA GLU A 152 -9.18 14.17 -7.01
C GLU A 152 -9.52 12.71 -6.66
N VAL A 153 -10.05 11.98 -7.63
CA VAL A 153 -10.38 10.56 -7.49
C VAL A 153 -9.49 9.74 -8.41
N HIS A 154 -8.67 8.89 -7.81
CA HIS A 154 -7.77 7.97 -8.49
C HIS A 154 -8.28 6.54 -8.35
N TYR A 155 -8.87 5.99 -9.41
CA TYR A 155 -9.34 4.61 -9.39
C TYR A 155 -8.23 3.60 -9.61
N LEU A 156 -8.27 2.53 -8.80
CA LEU A 156 -7.55 1.28 -9.00
C LEU A 156 -8.55 0.14 -9.21
N ALA A 157 -8.15 -0.83 -10.03
CA ALA A 157 -8.99 -1.97 -10.36
C ALA A 157 -9.09 -2.97 -9.19
N PHE A 158 -10.33 -3.36 -8.86
CA PHE A 158 -10.58 -4.43 -7.90
C PHE A 158 -11.82 -5.23 -8.29
N PRO A 159 -11.69 -6.20 -9.23
CA PRO A 159 -12.79 -7.05 -9.62
C PRO A 159 -13.19 -7.99 -8.46
N ARG A 160 -14.29 -7.68 -7.76
CA ARG A 160 -14.73 -8.37 -6.52
C ARG A 160 -14.93 -9.87 -6.66
N THR A 161 -15.19 -10.35 -7.85
CA THR A 161 -15.46 -11.76 -8.15
C THR A 161 -14.24 -12.47 -8.74
N GLY A 162 -13.05 -11.82 -8.67
CA GLY A 162 -11.77 -12.35 -9.14
C GLY A 162 -11.49 -12.10 -10.62
N MET A 163 -10.27 -12.42 -11.03
CA MET A 163 -9.74 -12.11 -12.36
C MET A 163 -10.44 -12.86 -13.50
N ASN A 164 -11.04 -14.02 -13.24
CA ASN A 164 -11.75 -14.80 -14.26
C ASN A 164 -13.19 -14.30 -14.55
N ALA A 165 -13.65 -13.25 -13.87
CA ALA A 165 -15.01 -12.78 -13.93
C ALA A 165 -15.23 -11.69 -14.99
N LYS A 166 -16.52 -11.40 -15.30
CA LYS A 166 -16.87 -10.32 -16.22
C LYS A 166 -16.34 -8.95 -15.76
N GLY A 167 -16.30 -8.70 -14.44
CA GLY A 167 -15.80 -7.44 -13.88
C GLY A 167 -14.35 -7.18 -14.23
N ALA A 168 -13.48 -8.21 -14.16
CA ALA A 168 -12.08 -8.10 -14.55
C ALA A 168 -11.92 -7.71 -16.02
N ARG A 169 -12.58 -8.43 -16.93
CA ARG A 169 -12.52 -8.12 -18.36
C ARG A 169 -13.00 -6.70 -18.69
N LEU A 170 -14.04 -6.20 -18.02
CA LEU A 170 -14.50 -4.83 -18.21
C LEU A 170 -13.48 -3.80 -17.68
N LEU A 171 -12.79 -4.10 -16.58
CA LEU A 171 -11.72 -3.25 -16.08
C LEU A 171 -10.51 -3.27 -17.03
N GLU A 172 -10.08 -4.43 -17.51
CA GLU A 172 -9.03 -4.54 -18.53
C GLU A 172 -9.37 -3.72 -19.79
N GLN A 173 -10.61 -3.79 -20.29
CA GLN A 173 -11.06 -2.95 -21.39
C GLN A 173 -10.98 -1.45 -21.06
N VAL A 174 -11.29 -1.05 -19.81
CA VAL A 174 -11.15 0.35 -19.39
C VAL A 174 -9.69 0.80 -19.45
N TRP A 175 -8.76 0.02 -18.89
CA TRP A 175 -7.34 0.37 -18.91
C TRP A 175 -6.71 0.29 -20.29
N CYS A 176 -7.22 -0.56 -21.19
CA CYS A 176 -6.78 -0.65 -22.58
C CYS A 176 -7.40 0.39 -23.53
N ALA A 177 -8.26 1.28 -23.04
CA ALA A 177 -8.88 2.31 -23.87
C ALA A 177 -7.94 3.51 -24.11
N ASP A 178 -8.06 4.17 -25.25
CA ASP A 178 -7.32 5.42 -25.55
C ASP A 178 -7.55 6.51 -24.51
N ASN A 179 -8.74 6.52 -23.87
CA ASN A 179 -9.08 7.39 -22.76
C ASN A 179 -9.75 6.57 -21.65
N PRO A 180 -8.97 6.09 -20.66
CA PRO A 180 -9.48 5.24 -19.59
C PRO A 180 -10.57 5.90 -18.74
N ALA A 181 -10.53 7.22 -18.51
CA ALA A 181 -11.57 7.93 -17.75
C ALA A 181 -12.92 7.93 -18.47
N VAL A 182 -12.92 8.16 -19.78
CA VAL A 182 -14.15 8.07 -20.60
C VAL A 182 -14.69 6.64 -20.60
N ALA A 183 -13.81 5.66 -20.80
CA ALA A 183 -14.18 4.24 -20.80
C ALA A 183 -14.71 3.78 -19.44
N MET A 184 -14.11 4.22 -18.32
CA MET A 184 -14.58 3.92 -16.97
C MET A 184 -15.99 4.47 -16.75
N THR A 185 -16.26 5.71 -17.15
CA THR A 185 -17.57 6.32 -17.03
C THR A 185 -18.62 5.56 -17.85
N ALA A 186 -18.31 5.19 -19.10
CA ALA A 186 -19.17 4.37 -19.96
C ALA A 186 -19.46 2.99 -19.34
N ALA A 187 -18.41 2.29 -18.88
CA ALA A 187 -18.56 0.98 -18.23
C ALA A 187 -19.43 1.04 -16.96
N LYS A 188 -19.28 2.09 -16.15
CA LYS A 188 -20.11 2.28 -14.95
C LYS A 188 -21.57 2.59 -15.26
N ARG A 189 -21.86 3.19 -16.41
CA ARG A 189 -23.22 3.36 -16.95
C ARG A 189 -23.80 2.08 -17.55
N GLY A 190 -22.99 1.03 -17.70
CA GLY A 190 -23.38 -0.24 -18.29
C GLY A 190 -23.34 -0.23 -19.82
N GLU A 191 -22.67 0.76 -20.41
CA GLU A 191 -22.42 0.84 -21.85
C GLU A 191 -21.38 -0.21 -22.27
N SER A 192 -21.46 -0.69 -23.51
CA SER A 192 -20.48 -1.60 -24.07
C SER A 192 -19.22 -0.85 -24.47
N LEU A 193 -18.05 -1.43 -24.18
CA LEU A 193 -16.78 -0.94 -24.68
C LEU A 193 -16.41 -1.72 -25.95
N GLU A 194 -15.97 -1.00 -26.97
CA GLU A 194 -15.65 -1.59 -28.30
C GLU A 194 -14.22 -2.14 -28.38
N ASN A 195 -13.32 -1.73 -27.45
CA ASN A 195 -11.93 -2.16 -27.43
C ASN A 195 -11.74 -3.54 -26.77
N GLY A 196 -10.64 -4.21 -27.14
CA GLY A 196 -10.23 -5.47 -26.55
C GLY A 196 -9.54 -5.32 -25.18
N THR A 197 -8.95 -6.41 -24.72
CA THR A 197 -8.16 -6.49 -23.49
C THR A 197 -6.67 -6.80 -23.76
N ASP A 198 -6.28 -6.84 -25.05
CA ASP A 198 -4.95 -7.26 -25.51
C ASP A 198 -3.91 -6.11 -25.40
N CYS A 199 -3.80 -5.50 -24.22
CA CYS A 199 -2.75 -4.54 -23.92
C CYS A 199 -2.08 -4.90 -22.60
N ASP A 200 -0.89 -4.36 -22.38
CA ASP A 200 -0.28 -4.38 -21.05
C ASP A 200 -1.09 -3.46 -20.13
N ASN A 201 -1.66 -4.01 -19.05
CA ASN A 201 -2.52 -3.28 -18.13
C ASN A 201 -2.30 -3.72 -16.67
N PRO A 202 -2.50 -2.84 -15.68
CA PRO A 202 -2.19 -3.10 -14.28
C PRO A 202 -3.31 -3.81 -13.50
N VAL A 203 -4.40 -4.26 -14.12
CA VAL A 203 -5.62 -4.70 -13.42
C VAL A 203 -5.36 -5.85 -12.45
N GLU A 204 -4.58 -6.86 -12.86
CA GLU A 204 -4.24 -7.99 -12.00
C GLU A 204 -3.32 -7.57 -10.84
N ALA A 205 -2.29 -6.76 -11.12
CA ALA A 205 -1.40 -6.23 -10.10
C ALA A 205 -2.15 -5.37 -9.06
N GLN A 206 -3.05 -4.50 -9.51
CA GLN A 206 -3.88 -3.67 -8.65
C GLN A 206 -4.87 -4.49 -7.82
N TYR A 207 -5.42 -5.57 -8.38
CA TYR A 207 -6.26 -6.50 -7.63
C TYR A 207 -5.49 -7.15 -6.48
N HIS A 208 -4.30 -7.66 -6.73
CA HIS A 208 -3.44 -8.25 -5.70
C HIS A 208 -2.97 -7.22 -4.68
N LEU A 209 -2.61 -6.02 -5.12
CA LEU A 209 -2.29 -4.90 -4.22
C LEU A 209 -3.47 -4.61 -3.29
N GLY A 210 -4.68 -4.48 -3.82
CA GLY A 210 -5.87 -4.26 -3.00
C GLY A 210 -6.09 -5.36 -1.95
N GLN A 211 -5.87 -6.63 -2.32
CA GLN A 211 -5.96 -7.75 -1.37
C GLN A 211 -4.92 -7.60 -0.24
N ALA A 212 -3.66 -7.33 -0.58
CA ALA A 212 -2.57 -7.13 0.37
C ALA A 212 -2.80 -5.91 1.28
N LEU A 213 -3.47 -4.85 0.78
CA LEU A 213 -3.84 -3.67 1.56
C LEU A 213 -5.13 -3.84 2.38
N GLY A 214 -5.71 -5.05 2.40
CA GLY A 214 -6.87 -5.38 3.22
C GLY A 214 -8.22 -4.95 2.64
N VAL A 215 -8.31 -4.68 1.33
CA VAL A 215 -9.58 -4.43 0.65
C VAL A 215 -10.43 -5.69 0.62
N LYS A 216 -11.63 -5.62 1.22
CA LYS A 216 -12.57 -6.76 1.31
C LYS A 216 -13.80 -6.59 0.40
N GLY A 217 -13.96 -5.42 -0.24
CA GLY A 217 -15.10 -5.10 -1.08
C GLY A 217 -14.95 -3.74 -1.74
N THR A 218 -15.90 -3.37 -2.62
CA THR A 218 -15.85 -2.13 -3.38
C THR A 218 -17.14 -1.31 -3.26
N PRO A 219 -17.06 0.02 -3.36
CA PRO A 219 -15.83 0.79 -3.40
C PRO A 219 -15.06 0.69 -2.08
N ALA A 220 -13.74 0.79 -2.11
CA ALA A 220 -12.91 0.95 -0.94
C ALA A 220 -12.06 2.21 -1.15
N ILE A 221 -12.27 3.21 -0.31
CA ILE A 221 -11.68 4.54 -0.45
C ILE A 221 -10.49 4.62 0.51
N VAL A 222 -9.32 4.96 0.01
CA VAL A 222 -8.14 5.20 0.83
C VAL A 222 -7.86 6.70 0.85
N LEU A 223 -7.84 7.27 2.05
CA LEU A 223 -7.53 8.68 2.30
C LEU A 223 -6.02 8.92 2.22
N PRO A 224 -5.55 10.18 2.11
CA PRO A 224 -4.12 10.51 2.03
C PRO A 224 -3.26 9.97 3.17
N ASP A 225 -3.85 9.80 4.35
CA ASP A 225 -3.20 9.22 5.54
C ASP A 225 -3.25 7.69 5.60
N GLY A 226 -3.71 7.04 4.52
CA GLY A 226 -3.83 5.60 4.38
C GLY A 226 -5.04 4.98 5.07
N ARG A 227 -5.90 5.75 5.74
CA ARG A 227 -7.14 5.23 6.31
C ARG A 227 -8.03 4.63 5.23
N LEU A 228 -8.42 3.38 5.44
CA LEU A 228 -9.32 2.66 4.55
C LEU A 228 -10.78 2.86 4.99
N VAL A 229 -11.58 3.45 4.11
CA VAL A 229 -13.01 3.68 4.30
C VAL A 229 -13.77 2.69 3.40
N PRO A 230 -14.38 1.65 3.97
CA PRO A 230 -15.09 0.64 3.20
C PRO A 230 -16.47 1.15 2.77
N GLY A 231 -16.82 0.89 1.52
CA GLY A 231 -18.14 1.17 0.96
C GLY A 231 -18.30 2.61 0.45
N TYR A 232 -19.52 2.89 0.02
CA TYR A 232 -19.92 4.19 -0.53
C TYR A 232 -19.98 5.26 0.58
N VAL A 233 -19.45 6.43 0.26
CA VAL A 233 -19.52 7.65 1.09
C VAL A 233 -19.93 8.82 0.19
N PRO A 234 -20.95 9.64 0.56
CA PRO A 234 -21.30 10.86 -0.17
C PRO A 234 -20.18 11.91 -0.16
N ALA A 235 -20.14 12.76 -1.20
CA ALA A 235 -19.06 13.73 -1.42
C ALA A 235 -18.82 14.65 -0.21
N GLU A 236 -19.85 15.25 0.36
CA GLU A 236 -19.74 16.17 1.50
C GLU A 236 -19.19 15.46 2.75
N ARG A 237 -19.60 14.21 2.96
CA ARG A 237 -19.09 13.43 4.09
C ARG A 237 -17.61 13.07 3.89
N LEU A 238 -17.22 12.75 2.66
CA LEU A 238 -15.81 12.47 2.33
C LEU A 238 -14.95 13.73 2.49
N ALA A 239 -15.45 14.89 2.04
CA ALA A 239 -14.81 16.19 2.26
C ALA A 239 -14.62 16.49 3.76
N GLY A 240 -15.64 16.22 4.59
CA GLY A 240 -15.52 16.33 6.04
C GLY A 240 -14.47 15.41 6.65
N MET A 241 -14.33 14.18 6.16
CA MET A 241 -13.30 13.24 6.62
C MET A 241 -11.87 13.69 6.25
N LEU A 242 -11.74 14.50 5.19
CA LEU A 242 -10.51 15.13 4.70
C LEU A 242 -10.23 16.50 5.34
N GLY A 243 -11.17 17.01 6.16
CA GLY A 243 -11.04 18.33 6.81
C GLY A 243 -11.27 19.51 5.85
N LEU A 244 -11.99 19.29 4.74
CA LEU A 244 -12.27 20.30 3.70
C LEU A 244 -13.62 21.01 3.85
N ASN A 245 -14.37 20.71 4.91
CA ASN A 245 -15.61 21.44 5.24
C ASN A 245 -15.27 22.63 6.13
N ASP A 246 -15.39 23.83 5.58
CA ASP A 246 -15.51 25.08 6.33
C ASP A 246 -17.01 25.44 6.53
#